data_f34297c89049909be9658f85ce790187
#
_entry.id   f34297c89049909be9658f85ce790187
#
_cell.length_a   1.000
_cell.length_b   1.000
_cell.length_c   1.000
_cell.angle_alpha   90.00
_cell.angle_beta   90.00
_cell.angle_gamma   90.00
#
_symmetry.space_group_name_H-M   'P 1'
#
loop_
_entity.id
_entity.type
_entity.pdbx_description
1 polymer ?
#
loop_
_entity_poly.entity_id
_entity_poly.type
_entity_poly.pdbx_seq_one_letter_code
_entity_poly.pdbx_strand_id
1 'polypeptide(L)'
;IETVGVGQSEVDIVKNADTTLVVLVPGLGDDIQAIKAGILEIGDVFCINKCDRDGADRLNVEIEMMLDLGEAQNWRPPIERTIANKDQGVAEVVAALGEHRKYLEESGLLEERRRERARSEMLEMIHDRISRHIEENISSTGEFSDCVEQVFERKTDPFTVVDSIVGKIFK
;
A
#
# COMPACT_ATOMS: atom_id res chain seq x y z
N ILE A 1 -7.46 -3.76 -10.51
CA ILE A 1 -6.68 -2.53 -10.25
C ILE A 1 -5.23 -2.87 -10.54
N GLU A 2 -4.53 -2.00 -11.25
CA GLU A 2 -3.10 -2.15 -11.56
C GLU A 2 -2.38 -0.90 -11.08
N THR A 3 -1.20 -1.08 -10.48
CA THR A 3 -0.30 0.03 -10.12
C THR A 3 0.89 0.04 -11.05
N VAL A 4 1.33 1.22 -11.43
CA VAL A 4 2.60 1.40 -12.14
C VAL A 4 3.72 1.37 -11.10
N GLY A 5 4.67 0.44 -11.26
CA GLY A 5 5.72 0.11 -10.28
C GLY A 5 6.76 1.21 -10.06
N VAL A 6 6.35 2.44 -9.78
CA VAL A 6 7.23 3.56 -9.45
C VAL A 6 6.62 4.40 -8.31
N GLY A 7 7.13 4.20 -7.10
CA GLY A 7 6.83 5.06 -5.95
C GLY A 7 5.98 4.40 -4.85
N GLN A 8 5.56 5.20 -3.87
CA GLN A 8 4.84 4.73 -2.67
C GLN A 8 3.41 4.20 -2.94
N SER A 9 2.90 4.34 -4.17
CA SER A 9 1.58 3.82 -4.59
C SER A 9 1.46 2.30 -4.55
N GLU A 10 2.59 1.58 -4.48
CA GLU A 10 2.62 0.11 -4.39
C GLU A 10 2.05 -0.39 -3.07
N VAL A 11 2.28 0.33 -1.97
CA VAL A 11 1.76 -0.05 -0.64
C VAL A 11 0.29 0.33 -0.50
N ASP A 12 -0.17 1.37 -1.18
CA ASP A 12 -1.56 1.83 -1.10
C ASP A 12 -2.55 0.90 -1.81
N ILE A 13 -2.08 0.04 -2.74
CA ILE A 13 -2.93 -0.96 -3.42
C ILE A 13 -3.59 -1.92 -2.44
N VAL A 14 -2.86 -2.31 -1.37
CA VAL A 14 -3.36 -3.25 -0.35
C VAL A 14 -4.63 -2.73 0.31
N LYS A 15 -4.75 -1.42 0.47
CA LYS A 15 -5.95 -0.78 1.02
C LYS A 15 -7.16 -0.93 0.11
N ASN A 16 -6.95 -1.18 -1.20
CA ASN A 16 -7.99 -1.17 -2.22
C ASN A 16 -8.28 -2.54 -2.84
N ALA A 17 -7.56 -3.61 -2.44
CA ALA A 17 -7.71 -4.94 -2.98
C ALA A 17 -7.98 -5.98 -1.89
N ASP A 18 -8.76 -7.02 -2.20
CA ASP A 18 -8.94 -8.16 -1.30
C ASP A 18 -7.76 -9.13 -1.39
N THR A 19 -7.12 -9.21 -2.56
CA THR A 19 -5.93 -10.02 -2.86
C THR A 19 -4.93 -9.19 -3.65
N THR A 20 -3.68 -9.21 -3.24
CA THR A 20 -2.56 -8.52 -3.90
C THR A 20 -1.70 -9.53 -4.65
N LEU A 21 -1.64 -9.40 -5.97
CA LEU A 21 -0.71 -10.13 -6.83
C LEU A 21 0.52 -9.27 -7.08
N VAL A 22 1.68 -9.76 -6.64
CA VAL A 22 2.98 -9.12 -6.93
C VAL A 22 3.61 -9.80 -8.15
N VAL A 23 3.81 -9.04 -9.21
CA VAL A 23 4.44 -9.55 -10.44
C VAL A 23 5.88 -9.07 -10.54
N LEU A 24 6.81 -10.02 -10.59
CA LEU A 24 8.24 -9.79 -10.69
C LEU A 24 8.79 -10.32 -12.01
N VAL A 25 9.92 -9.76 -12.47
CA VAL A 25 10.57 -10.15 -13.72
C VAL A 25 12.06 -10.34 -13.49
N PRO A 26 12.68 -11.46 -13.90
CA PRO A 26 14.11 -11.67 -13.73
C PRO A 26 14.97 -10.62 -14.45
N GLY A 27 16.06 -10.21 -13.83
CA GLY A 27 17.11 -9.42 -14.49
C GLY A 27 16.97 -7.90 -14.40
N LEU A 28 16.03 -7.39 -13.64
CA LEU A 28 16.01 -5.98 -13.25
C LEU A 28 16.88 -5.85 -11.99
N GLY A 29 18.07 -5.27 -12.09
CA GLY A 29 19.07 -5.22 -11.02
C GLY A 29 18.61 -4.53 -9.72
N ASP A 30 17.53 -3.75 -9.77
CA ASP A 30 16.90 -3.11 -8.62
C ASP A 30 15.76 -3.95 -7.99
N ASP A 31 15.39 -5.11 -8.58
CA ASP A 31 14.27 -5.93 -8.12
C ASP A 31 14.43 -6.41 -6.68
N ILE A 32 15.65 -6.80 -6.30
CA ILE A 32 15.95 -7.20 -4.93
C ILE A 32 15.81 -6.03 -3.95
N GLN A 33 16.04 -4.81 -4.39
CA GLN A 33 15.88 -3.62 -3.58
C GLN A 33 14.39 -3.25 -3.41
N ALA A 34 13.60 -3.39 -4.45
CA ALA A 34 12.14 -3.22 -4.40
C ALA A 34 11.49 -4.30 -3.51
N ILE A 35 11.94 -5.53 -3.61
CA ILE A 35 11.52 -6.63 -2.74
C ILE A 35 11.87 -6.34 -1.27
N LYS A 36 13.03 -5.74 -0.98
CA LYS A 36 13.41 -5.30 0.37
C LYS A 36 12.58 -4.14 0.91
N ALA A 37 11.90 -3.39 0.07
CA ALA A 37 11.14 -2.19 0.43
C ALA A 37 9.69 -2.44 0.89
N GLY A 38 9.38 -3.60 1.46
CA GLY A 38 8.06 -3.91 2.03
C GLY A 38 7.06 -4.55 1.07
N ILE A 39 7.42 -4.77 -0.21
CA ILE A 39 6.54 -5.43 -1.19
C ILE A 39 6.21 -6.88 -0.79
N LEU A 40 7.14 -7.55 -0.09
CA LEU A 40 6.91 -8.91 0.41
C LEU A 40 5.86 -8.99 1.52
N GLU A 41 5.72 -7.91 2.29
CA GLU A 41 4.75 -7.86 3.38
C GLU A 41 3.30 -7.70 2.86
N ILE A 42 3.16 -7.22 1.61
CA ILE A 42 1.86 -6.92 1.01
C ILE A 42 1.38 -7.96 0.01
N GLY A 43 2.26 -8.88 -0.45
CA GLY A 43 1.94 -9.87 -1.48
C GLY A 43 1.16 -11.05 -0.91
N ASP A 44 -0.05 -11.28 -1.39
CA ASP A 44 -0.81 -12.49 -1.09
C ASP A 44 -0.51 -13.64 -2.08
N VAL A 45 -0.09 -13.30 -3.30
CA VAL A 45 0.37 -14.23 -4.35
C VAL A 45 1.54 -13.58 -5.09
N PHE A 46 2.59 -14.33 -5.37
CA PHE A 46 3.74 -13.89 -6.17
C PHE A 46 3.71 -14.54 -7.54
N CYS A 47 4.05 -13.77 -8.57
CA CYS A 47 4.21 -14.24 -9.93
C CYS A 47 5.56 -13.82 -10.49
N ILE A 48 6.41 -14.77 -10.87
CA ILE A 48 7.62 -14.50 -11.63
C ILE A 48 7.28 -14.63 -13.11
N ASN A 49 7.13 -13.49 -13.78
CA ASN A 49 6.85 -13.49 -15.22
C ASN A 49 8.15 -13.44 -16.03
N LYS A 50 8.06 -13.84 -17.30
CA LYS A 50 9.20 -13.99 -18.24
C LYS A 50 10.24 -15.00 -17.73
N CYS A 51 9.76 -16.15 -17.24
CA CYS A 51 10.60 -17.24 -16.73
C CYS A 51 11.47 -17.91 -17.81
N ASP A 52 11.31 -17.52 -19.09
CA ASP A 52 12.22 -17.87 -20.17
C ASP A 52 13.52 -17.04 -20.17
N ARG A 53 13.67 -16.08 -19.27
CA ARG A 53 14.89 -15.29 -19.10
C ARG A 53 15.79 -15.91 -18.04
N ASP A 54 17.10 -15.67 -18.18
CA ASP A 54 18.08 -16.03 -17.18
C ASP A 54 17.79 -15.34 -15.84
N GLY A 55 18.02 -16.07 -14.73
CA GLY A 55 17.83 -15.55 -13.38
C GLY A 55 16.46 -15.86 -12.74
N ALA A 56 15.51 -16.45 -13.46
CA ALA A 56 14.20 -16.80 -12.90
C ALA A 56 14.28 -17.76 -11.69
N ASP A 57 15.14 -18.77 -11.77
CA ASP A 57 15.35 -19.73 -10.67
C ASP A 57 15.98 -19.06 -9.46
N ARG A 58 16.92 -18.15 -9.68
CA ARG A 58 17.55 -17.38 -8.60
C ARG A 58 16.55 -16.48 -7.91
N LEU A 59 15.71 -15.76 -8.66
CA LEU A 59 14.68 -14.89 -8.13
C LEU A 59 13.66 -15.68 -7.30
N ASN A 60 13.27 -16.89 -7.77
CA ASN A 60 12.38 -17.77 -7.01
C ASN A 60 12.97 -18.14 -5.63
N VAL A 61 14.23 -18.57 -5.61
CA VAL A 61 14.91 -18.91 -4.35
C VAL A 61 15.01 -17.71 -3.43
N GLU A 62 15.30 -16.53 -3.97
CA GLU A 62 15.40 -15.30 -3.17
C GLU A 62 14.05 -14.92 -2.53
N ILE A 63 12.91 -15.06 -3.25
CA ILE A 63 11.58 -14.82 -2.70
C ILE A 63 11.24 -15.87 -1.63
N GLU A 64 11.48 -17.15 -1.89
CA GLU A 64 11.26 -18.23 -0.92
C GLU A 64 12.03 -17.98 0.39
N MET A 65 13.31 -17.65 0.28
CA MET A 65 14.15 -17.34 1.46
C MET A 65 13.60 -16.16 2.26
N MET A 66 13.08 -15.14 1.59
CA MET A 66 12.52 -13.97 2.27
C MET A 66 11.15 -14.27 2.91
N LEU A 67 10.31 -15.08 2.28
CA LEU A 67 9.06 -15.56 2.88
C LEU A 67 9.33 -16.45 4.10
N ASP A 68 10.41 -17.21 4.10
CA ASP A 68 10.83 -18.05 5.24
C ASP A 68 11.39 -17.23 6.42
N LEU A 69 11.92 -16.03 6.16
CA LEU A 69 12.40 -15.11 7.18
C LEU A 69 11.28 -14.25 7.80
N GLY A 70 10.15 -14.18 7.14
CA GLY A 70 8.97 -13.45 7.63
C GLY A 70 8.32 -14.14 8.84
N GLU A 71 7.42 -13.45 9.51
CA GLU A 71 6.62 -14.05 10.58
C GLU A 71 5.73 -15.17 10.02
N ALA A 72 5.56 -16.23 10.81
CA ALA A 72 4.71 -17.35 10.43
C ALA A 72 3.24 -16.88 10.27
N GLN A 73 2.78 -16.80 9.04
CA GLN A 73 1.42 -16.43 8.71
C GLN A 73 0.57 -17.68 8.46
N ASN A 74 -0.73 -17.57 8.72
CA ASN A 74 -1.69 -18.65 8.42
C ASN A 74 -1.86 -18.90 6.91
N TRP A 75 -1.52 -17.93 6.07
CA TRP A 75 -1.43 -18.02 4.63
C TRP A 75 0.03 -17.84 4.20
N ARG A 76 0.62 -18.87 3.59
CA ARG A 76 1.92 -18.74 2.93
C ARG A 76 1.68 -18.38 1.47
N PRO A 77 2.10 -17.21 1.00
CA PRO A 77 1.91 -16.80 -0.39
C PRO A 77 2.56 -17.79 -1.36
N PRO A 78 1.84 -18.32 -2.35
CA PRO A 78 2.42 -19.13 -3.41
C PRO A 78 3.23 -18.27 -4.37
N ILE A 79 4.21 -18.90 -5.03
CA ILE A 79 5.05 -18.27 -6.06
C ILE A 79 4.80 -19.02 -7.37
N GLU A 80 4.12 -18.36 -8.30
CA GLU A 80 3.79 -18.91 -9.60
C GLU A 80 4.76 -18.40 -10.67
N ARG A 81 5.05 -19.24 -11.66
CA ARG A 81 6.02 -18.96 -12.74
C ARG A 81 5.30 -18.86 -14.06
N THR A 82 5.49 -17.74 -14.78
CA THR A 82 4.78 -17.51 -16.03
C THR A 82 5.68 -17.09 -17.18
N ILE A 83 5.22 -17.39 -18.38
CA ILE A 83 5.65 -16.76 -19.63
C ILE A 83 4.36 -16.23 -20.26
N ALA A 84 3.87 -15.10 -19.77
CA ALA A 84 2.52 -14.61 -20.05
C ALA A 84 2.22 -14.39 -21.54
N ASN A 85 3.21 -13.99 -22.34
CA ASN A 85 3.06 -13.82 -23.80
C ASN A 85 2.92 -15.17 -24.55
N LYS A 86 3.13 -16.30 -23.87
CA LYS A 86 2.94 -17.66 -24.40
C LYS A 86 1.79 -18.40 -23.69
N ASP A 87 1.03 -17.70 -22.86
CA ASP A 87 -0.05 -18.24 -22.03
C ASP A 87 0.39 -19.42 -21.12
N GLN A 88 1.66 -19.44 -20.73
CA GLN A 88 2.23 -20.47 -19.84
C GLN A 88 2.20 -19.99 -18.40
N GLY A 89 1.68 -20.83 -17.48
CA GLY A 89 1.60 -20.53 -16.04
C GLY A 89 0.50 -19.55 -15.63
N VAL A 90 -0.28 -19.02 -16.59
CA VAL A 90 -1.34 -18.03 -16.30
C VAL A 90 -2.52 -18.68 -15.56
N ALA A 91 -2.87 -19.92 -15.92
CA ALA A 91 -3.93 -20.66 -15.26
C ALA A 91 -3.61 -20.94 -13.78
N GLU A 92 -2.35 -21.23 -13.48
CA GLU A 92 -1.82 -21.47 -12.13
C GLU A 92 -1.93 -20.20 -11.28
N VAL A 93 -1.57 -19.03 -11.82
CA VAL A 93 -1.76 -17.74 -11.14
C VAL A 93 -3.24 -17.49 -10.82
N VAL A 94 -4.15 -17.75 -11.79
CA VAL A 94 -5.58 -17.58 -11.56
C VAL A 94 -6.10 -18.55 -10.50
N ALA A 95 -5.61 -19.79 -10.48
CA ALA A 95 -5.94 -20.75 -9.43
C ALA A 95 -5.46 -20.30 -8.06
N ALA A 96 -4.21 -19.83 -7.94
CA ALA A 96 -3.65 -19.32 -6.70
C ALA A 96 -4.44 -18.12 -6.13
N LEU A 97 -4.87 -17.20 -7.00
CA LEU A 97 -5.75 -16.10 -6.60
C LEU A 97 -7.11 -16.59 -6.08
N GLY A 98 -7.66 -17.63 -6.72
CA GLY A 98 -8.89 -18.29 -6.30
C GLY A 98 -8.75 -18.98 -4.94
N GLU A 99 -7.63 -19.65 -4.69
CA GLU A 99 -7.32 -20.29 -3.41
C GLU A 99 -7.17 -19.28 -2.28
N HIS A 100 -6.47 -18.16 -2.53
CA HIS A 100 -6.37 -17.09 -1.54
C HIS A 100 -7.74 -16.49 -1.21
N ARG A 101 -8.57 -16.23 -2.22
CA ARG A 101 -9.94 -15.75 -1.99
C ARG A 101 -10.74 -16.72 -1.14
N LYS A 102 -10.68 -18.02 -1.44
CA LYS A 102 -11.35 -19.05 -0.66
C LYS A 102 -10.86 -19.07 0.79
N TYR A 103 -9.54 -18.97 1.00
CA TYR A 103 -8.95 -18.87 2.32
C TYR A 103 -9.50 -17.66 3.10
N LEU A 104 -9.60 -16.49 2.46
CA LEU A 104 -10.16 -15.29 3.09
C LEU A 104 -11.64 -15.46 3.47
N GLU A 105 -12.42 -16.13 2.63
CA GLU A 105 -13.84 -16.40 2.88
C GLU A 105 -14.02 -17.40 4.04
N GLU A 106 -13.28 -18.51 4.04
CA GLU A 106 -13.36 -19.56 5.05
C GLU A 106 -12.81 -19.12 6.43
N SER A 107 -11.80 -18.26 6.45
CA SER A 107 -11.22 -17.71 7.70
C SER A 107 -11.99 -16.51 8.27
N GLY A 108 -12.94 -15.93 7.53
CA GLY A 108 -13.64 -14.71 7.91
C GLY A 108 -12.83 -13.41 7.71
N LEU A 109 -11.56 -13.52 7.28
CA LEU A 109 -10.67 -12.37 7.08
C LEU A 109 -11.13 -11.45 5.95
N LEU A 110 -11.93 -11.95 4.99
CA LEU A 110 -12.47 -11.14 3.90
C LEU A 110 -13.34 -10.00 4.42
N GLU A 111 -14.26 -10.33 5.34
CA GLU A 111 -15.14 -9.31 5.93
C GLU A 111 -14.38 -8.33 6.82
N GLU A 112 -13.40 -8.82 7.57
CA GLU A 112 -12.55 -8.00 8.42
C GLU A 112 -11.74 -7.00 7.58
N ARG A 113 -11.04 -7.46 6.54
CA ARG A 113 -10.31 -6.60 5.58
C ARG A 113 -11.22 -5.54 4.96
N ARG A 114 -12.45 -5.90 4.57
CA ARG A 114 -13.41 -4.96 3.96
C ARG A 114 -13.94 -3.92 4.95
N ARG A 115 -14.16 -4.30 6.20
CA ARG A 115 -14.55 -3.35 7.26
C ARG A 115 -13.43 -2.36 7.55
N GLU A 116 -12.18 -2.86 7.65
CA GLU A 116 -11.03 -1.98 7.92
C GLU A 116 -10.77 -1.03 6.74
N ARG A 117 -10.94 -1.51 5.50
CA ARG A 117 -10.90 -0.66 4.30
C ARG A 117 -11.95 0.44 4.35
N ALA A 118 -13.21 0.08 4.60
CA ALA A 118 -14.28 1.07 4.68
C ALA A 118 -14.01 2.10 5.79
N ARG A 119 -13.46 1.66 6.93
CA ARG A 119 -13.04 2.54 8.01
C ARG A 119 -11.93 3.50 7.58
N SER A 120 -10.88 2.99 6.95
CA SER A 120 -9.75 3.80 6.48
C SER A 120 -10.20 4.82 5.43
N GLU A 121 -11.01 4.40 4.46
CA GLU A 121 -11.57 5.27 3.42
C GLU A 121 -12.42 6.40 4.04
N MET A 122 -13.27 6.07 5.01
CA MET A 122 -14.06 7.09 5.72
C MET A 122 -13.17 8.09 6.45
N LEU A 123 -12.09 7.64 7.11
CA LEU A 123 -11.15 8.52 7.79
C LEU A 123 -10.40 9.42 6.81
N GLU A 124 -9.94 8.88 5.69
CA GLU A 124 -9.30 9.67 4.62
C GLU A 124 -10.26 10.74 4.08
N MET A 125 -11.52 10.37 3.79
CA MET A 125 -12.53 11.33 3.35
C MET A 125 -12.81 12.43 4.40
N ILE A 126 -12.80 12.09 5.68
CA ILE A 126 -12.96 13.07 6.78
C ILE A 126 -11.75 14.00 6.82
N HIS A 127 -10.54 13.45 6.77
CA HIS A 127 -9.31 14.26 6.76
C HIS A 127 -9.28 15.22 5.57
N ASP A 128 -9.58 14.75 4.37
CA ASP A 128 -9.63 15.59 3.16
C ASP A 128 -10.67 16.71 3.28
N ARG A 129 -11.83 16.39 3.87
CA ARG A 129 -12.89 17.39 4.03
C ARG A 129 -12.53 18.45 5.07
N ILE A 130 -11.90 18.05 6.17
CA ILE A 130 -11.39 18.97 7.19
C ILE A 130 -10.26 19.82 6.61
N SER A 131 -9.28 19.21 5.92
CA SER A 131 -8.16 19.92 5.29
C SER A 131 -8.64 20.97 4.31
N ARG A 132 -9.57 20.61 3.44
CA ARG A 132 -10.18 21.55 2.48
C ARG A 132 -10.91 22.69 3.18
N HIS A 133 -11.65 22.40 4.24
CA HIS A 133 -12.33 23.43 5.03
C HIS A 133 -11.32 24.41 5.66
N ILE A 134 -10.19 23.91 6.15
CA ILE A 134 -9.09 24.73 6.69
C ILE A 134 -8.47 25.60 5.60
N GLU A 135 -8.21 25.04 4.42
CA GLU A 135 -7.65 25.79 3.29
C GLU A 135 -8.56 26.92 2.84
N GLU A 136 -9.85 26.63 2.65
CA GLU A 136 -10.83 27.58 2.14
C GLU A 136 -11.16 28.71 3.13
N ASN A 137 -11.25 28.40 4.41
CA ASN A 137 -11.79 29.33 5.41
C ASN A 137 -10.75 29.91 6.37
N ILE A 138 -9.56 29.35 6.42
CA ILE A 138 -8.50 29.73 7.37
C ILE A 138 -7.25 30.17 6.64
N SER A 139 -6.63 29.28 5.86
CA SER A 139 -5.33 29.55 5.22
C SER A 139 -5.39 30.70 4.19
N SER A 140 -6.55 30.94 3.61
CA SER A 140 -6.79 32.05 2.67
C SER A 140 -7.06 33.39 3.36
N THR A 141 -7.19 33.41 4.69
CA THR A 141 -7.46 34.63 5.46
C THR A 141 -6.17 35.35 5.87
N GLY A 142 -6.21 36.68 5.92
CA GLY A 142 -5.08 37.47 6.44
C GLY A 142 -4.72 37.09 7.89
N GLU A 143 -5.69 36.63 8.68
CA GLU A 143 -5.51 36.20 10.06
C GLU A 143 -4.51 35.01 10.18
N PHE A 144 -4.54 34.07 9.23
CA PHE A 144 -3.58 32.95 9.21
C PHE A 144 -2.17 33.44 8.87
N SER A 145 -2.04 34.36 7.92
CA SER A 145 -0.75 34.98 7.59
C SER A 145 -0.17 35.74 8.79
N ASP A 146 -1.00 36.47 9.52
CA ASP A 146 -0.57 37.16 10.74
C ASP A 146 -0.09 36.17 11.83
N CYS A 147 -0.75 35.02 11.96
CA CYS A 147 -0.34 33.98 12.86
C CYS A 147 1.03 33.39 12.47
N VAL A 148 1.28 33.15 11.17
CA VAL A 148 2.56 32.67 10.66
C VAL A 148 3.67 33.65 10.98
N GLU A 149 3.46 34.97 10.78
CA GLU A 149 4.43 36.01 11.12
C GLU A 149 4.73 36.05 12.62
N GLN A 150 3.73 35.92 13.49
CA GLN A 150 3.93 35.87 14.94
C GLN A 150 4.79 34.67 15.37
N VAL A 151 4.61 33.51 14.76
CA VAL A 151 5.45 32.33 15.00
C VAL A 151 6.86 32.55 14.46
N PHE A 152 7.00 33.10 13.25
CA PHE A 152 8.29 33.40 12.64
C PHE A 152 9.10 34.38 13.47
N GLU A 153 8.46 35.43 13.99
CA GLU A 153 9.06 36.41 14.88
C GLU A 153 9.28 35.90 16.33
N ARG A 154 8.92 34.62 16.61
CA ARG A 154 9.00 33.97 17.93
C ARG A 154 8.19 34.70 19.03
N LYS A 155 7.11 35.36 18.66
CA LYS A 155 6.18 36.02 19.62
C LYS A 155 5.21 35.00 20.23
N THR A 156 4.97 33.90 19.55
CA THR A 156 4.15 32.77 20.01
C THR A 156 4.76 31.49 19.52
N ASP A 157 4.30 30.35 20.02
CA ASP A 157 4.67 29.02 19.57
C ASP A 157 3.58 28.43 18.63
N PRO A 158 3.96 27.49 17.73
CA PRO A 158 3.02 26.88 16.79
C PRO A 158 1.83 26.15 17.44
N PHE A 159 2.04 25.53 18.62
CA PHE A 159 1.00 24.76 19.30
C PHE A 159 -0.12 25.67 19.79
N THR A 160 0.23 26.81 20.43
CA THR A 160 -0.72 27.82 20.90
C THR A 160 -1.57 28.36 19.74
N VAL A 161 -0.95 28.60 18.58
CA VAL A 161 -1.66 29.07 17.38
C VAL A 161 -2.63 28.01 16.86
N VAL A 162 -2.17 26.76 16.72
CA VAL A 162 -3.00 25.66 16.24
C VAL A 162 -4.19 25.44 17.18
N ASP A 163 -3.98 25.40 18.49
CA ASP A 163 -5.07 25.24 19.47
C ASP A 163 -6.12 26.35 19.36
N SER A 164 -5.68 27.58 19.13
CA SER A 164 -6.58 28.72 18.92
C SER A 164 -7.43 28.56 17.65
N ILE A 165 -6.81 28.12 16.54
CA ILE A 165 -7.48 27.88 15.25
C ILE A 165 -8.48 26.73 15.37
N VAL A 166 -8.03 25.60 15.93
CA VAL A 166 -8.87 24.41 16.14
C VAL A 166 -10.08 24.74 17.03
N GLY A 167 -9.85 25.51 18.11
CA GLY A 167 -10.93 25.96 18.98
C GLY A 167 -11.96 26.88 18.32
N LYS A 168 -11.64 27.53 17.19
CA LYS A 168 -12.60 28.30 16.38
C LYS A 168 -13.41 27.42 15.42
N ILE A 169 -12.81 26.34 14.90
CA ILE A 169 -13.45 25.43 13.93
C ILE A 169 -14.51 24.56 14.60
N PHE A 170 -14.25 24.08 15.81
CA PHE A 170 -15.09 23.11 16.52
C PHE A 170 -16.02 23.75 17.55
N LYS A 171 -16.30 25.04 17.42
CA LYS A 171 -17.38 25.73 18.15
C LYS A 171 -18.65 25.79 17.31
#